data_13e6098df2a0f7dd4c3014abb698487a
#
_entry.id   13e6098df2a0f7dd4c3014abb698487a
#
_cell.length_a   1.000
_cell.length_b   1.000
_cell.length_c   1.000
_cell.angle_alpha   90.00
_cell.angle_beta   90.00
_cell.angle_gamma   90.00
#
_symmetry.space_group_name_H-M   'P 1'
#
loop_
_entity.id
_entity.type
_entity.pdbx_description
1 polymer ?
#
loop_
_entity_poly.entity_id
_entity_poly.type
_entity_poly.pdbx_seq_one_letter_code
_entity_poly.pdbx_strand_id
1 'polypeptide(L)'
;MLRIDRLFILLFSGFTILAGCSKNETIYEPVGPDMATLKKQYKLAVIDAKTAQPYEIYRSLVAIKYYGDSTAGQGNLSWSADSTGKMRILVISWMKKSSTQYWPAGKTFKTNNNQAYMSWVTTAPEMTDFLKKNQFQNQPSLHLRVAQILGMPPDSQNDYFVEFWVYPGNLFRPAPDPEITDHEADLFFPSSATRKHKSWFLNEMKNKYDTSTTSAFPWTRLGYTYDWGNPIHPIGFSEFVVDTSSLVTVKRICTSWEYYLTSGNSLIE
;
A
#
# COMPACT_ATOMS: atom_id res chain seq x y z
N MET A 1 72.41 -51.65 1.59
CA MET A 1 73.73 -51.18 1.93
C MET A 1 73.59 -49.73 2.34
N LEU A 2 74.12 -49.37 3.56
CA LEU A 2 74.25 -48.11 4.28
C LEU A 2 72.91 -47.41 4.70
N ARG A 3 72.64 -47.47 6.01
CA ARG A 3 73.01 -46.78 7.24
C ARG A 3 72.60 -45.34 7.25
N ILE A 4 71.60 -45.01 8.11
CA ILE A 4 71.63 -44.46 9.50
C ILE A 4 72.03 -42.98 9.50
N ASP A 5 71.25 -42.10 10.06
CA ASP A 5 71.42 -41.59 11.43
C ASP A 5 70.18 -40.81 11.92
N ARG A 6 69.92 -41.02 13.19
CA ARG A 6 68.91 -40.33 13.98
C ARG A 6 69.41 -38.96 14.42
N LEU A 7 68.64 -37.94 14.27
CA LEU A 7 68.82 -36.70 15.01
C LEU A 7 67.58 -36.32 15.78
N PHE A 8 67.65 -36.42 17.07
CA PHE A 8 66.70 -35.92 18.03
C PHE A 8 66.77 -34.39 18.06
N ILE A 9 65.69 -33.69 17.72
CA ILE A 9 65.52 -32.26 17.98
C ILE A 9 64.39 -32.10 18.99
N LEU A 10 64.70 -31.62 20.15
CA LEU A 10 63.83 -31.17 21.23
C LEU A 10 63.05 -29.93 20.74
N LEU A 11 61.74 -30.08 20.62
CA LEU A 11 60.86 -28.95 20.39
C LEU A 11 60.44 -28.35 21.73
N PHE A 12 60.99 -27.18 22.01
CA PHE A 12 60.45 -26.25 23.04
C PHE A 12 59.10 -25.75 22.65
N SER A 13 58.08 -26.15 23.39
CA SER A 13 56.73 -25.59 23.22
C SER A 13 56.67 -24.23 23.93
N GLY A 14 56.78 -23.18 23.13
CA GLY A 14 56.49 -21.83 23.55
C GLY A 14 54.97 -21.60 23.50
N PHE A 15 54.33 -21.53 24.66
CA PHE A 15 52.92 -21.15 24.80
C PHE A 15 52.85 -19.63 24.65
N THR A 16 52.55 -19.13 23.45
CA THR A 16 52.20 -17.74 23.21
C THR A 16 50.71 -17.52 23.51
N ILE A 17 50.44 -16.89 24.65
CA ILE A 17 49.08 -16.39 24.97
C ILE A 17 48.84 -15.19 24.05
N LEU A 18 48.06 -15.40 22.99
CA LEU A 18 47.51 -14.30 22.22
C LEU A 18 46.34 -13.73 23.02
N ALA A 19 46.61 -12.61 23.72
CA ALA A 19 45.53 -11.76 24.24
C ALA A 19 44.77 -11.16 23.05
N GLY A 20 43.66 -11.81 22.66
CA GLY A 20 42.74 -11.27 21.70
C GLY A 20 42.05 -10.05 22.29
N CYS A 21 42.43 -8.84 21.89
CA CYS A 21 41.60 -7.68 22.03
C CYS A 21 40.30 -7.93 21.20
N SER A 22 39.20 -8.29 21.87
CA SER A 22 37.89 -8.19 21.28
C SER A 22 37.58 -6.70 21.12
N LYS A 23 37.81 -6.18 19.92
CA LYS A 23 37.14 -4.95 19.51
C LYS A 23 35.66 -5.25 19.48
N ASN A 24 34.92 -4.70 20.42
CA ASN A 24 33.49 -4.55 20.26
C ASN A 24 33.27 -3.65 19.03
N GLU A 25 33.16 -4.26 17.86
CA GLU A 25 32.60 -3.58 16.71
C GLU A 25 31.14 -3.37 17.05
N THR A 26 30.80 -2.16 17.44
CA THR A 26 29.44 -1.70 17.47
C THR A 26 28.95 -1.79 16.01
N ILE A 27 28.20 -2.84 15.68
CA ILE A 27 27.48 -2.94 14.41
C ILE A 27 26.55 -1.75 14.43
N TYR A 28 26.87 -0.70 13.69
CA TYR A 28 25.97 0.39 13.41
C TYR A 28 24.89 -0.20 12.48
N GLU A 29 23.78 -0.63 13.04
CA GLU A 29 22.56 -0.82 12.27
C GLU A 29 22.27 0.52 11.58
N PRO A 30 22.09 0.55 10.25
CA PRO A 30 21.74 1.78 9.57
C PRO A 30 20.41 2.26 10.13
N VAL A 31 20.45 3.29 10.94
CA VAL A 31 19.25 3.95 11.45
C VAL A 31 18.52 4.50 10.22
N GLY A 32 17.32 3.99 9.95
CA GLY A 32 16.47 4.49 8.86
C GLY A 32 16.27 6.01 8.99
N PRO A 33 15.78 6.67 7.95
CA PRO A 33 15.60 8.13 7.97
C PRO A 33 14.75 8.54 9.18
N ASP A 34 15.17 9.61 9.87
CA ASP A 34 14.44 10.14 11.01
C ASP A 34 13.07 10.72 10.58
N MET A 35 12.19 10.90 11.54
CA MET A 35 10.80 11.38 11.27
C MET A 35 10.77 12.75 10.60
N ALA A 36 11.72 13.64 10.86
CA ALA A 36 11.77 14.97 10.24
C ALA A 36 12.11 14.83 8.75
N THR A 37 13.04 13.98 8.41
CA THR A 37 13.40 13.63 7.03
C THR A 37 12.20 13.00 6.30
N LEU A 38 11.51 12.03 6.91
CA LEU A 38 10.32 11.41 6.32
C LEU A 38 9.19 12.42 6.06
N LYS A 39 8.93 13.31 7.02
CA LYS A 39 7.94 14.40 6.86
C LYS A 39 8.32 15.37 5.73
N LYS A 40 9.61 15.66 5.57
CA LYS A 40 10.10 16.49 4.46
C LYS A 40 9.87 15.80 3.11
N GLN A 41 10.19 14.51 3.00
CA GLN A 41 9.94 13.71 1.79
C GLN A 41 8.45 13.67 1.44
N TYR A 42 7.60 13.41 2.44
CA TYR A 42 6.15 13.43 2.27
C TYR A 42 5.63 14.79 1.77
N LYS A 43 6.11 15.88 2.36
CA LYS A 43 5.74 17.24 1.92
C LYS A 43 6.15 17.50 0.47
N LEU A 44 7.32 17.06 0.04
CA LEU A 44 7.76 17.16 -1.35
C LEU A 44 6.84 16.37 -2.29
N ALA A 45 6.43 15.18 -1.90
CA ALA A 45 5.47 14.36 -2.65
C ALA A 45 4.11 15.08 -2.82
N VAL A 46 3.60 15.75 -1.76
CA VAL A 46 2.37 16.55 -1.86
C VAL A 46 2.53 17.71 -2.86
N ILE A 47 3.69 18.37 -2.85
CA ILE A 47 3.98 19.47 -3.78
C ILE A 47 4.05 18.96 -5.22
N ASP A 48 4.73 17.84 -5.44
CA ASP A 48 4.90 17.22 -6.75
C ASP A 48 3.55 16.76 -7.32
N ALA A 49 2.76 16.01 -6.57
CA ALA A 49 1.44 15.53 -6.97
C ALA A 49 0.42 16.65 -7.30
N LYS A 50 0.71 17.89 -6.88
CA LYS A 50 -0.18 19.03 -7.15
C LYS A 50 -0.34 19.31 -8.65
N THR A 51 0.65 18.95 -9.47
CA THR A 51 0.65 19.27 -10.90
C THR A 51 0.82 17.99 -11.71
N ALA A 52 -0.27 17.28 -11.99
CA ALA A 52 -0.25 16.10 -12.83
C ALA A 52 0.13 16.44 -14.29
N GLN A 53 1.00 15.62 -14.89
CA GLN A 53 1.54 15.82 -16.21
C GLN A 53 1.14 14.66 -17.17
N PRO A 54 1.07 14.88 -18.48
CA PRO A 54 0.72 13.82 -19.44
C PRO A 54 1.67 12.61 -19.43
N TYR A 55 2.94 12.79 -19.09
CA TYR A 55 3.92 11.70 -19.00
C TYR A 55 3.79 10.87 -17.72
N GLU A 56 2.98 11.32 -16.75
CA GLU A 56 2.67 10.60 -15.51
C GLU A 56 1.44 9.69 -15.65
N ILE A 57 0.74 9.73 -16.78
CA ILE A 57 -0.38 8.82 -17.03
C ILE A 57 0.15 7.38 -17.06
N TYR A 58 -0.29 6.59 -16.09
CA TYR A 58 0.08 5.18 -15.99
C TYR A 58 -0.94 4.31 -16.72
N ARG A 59 -0.45 3.48 -17.66
CA ARG A 59 -1.27 2.69 -18.58
C ARG A 59 -1.43 1.22 -18.18
N SER A 60 -1.16 0.90 -16.92
CA SER A 60 -1.28 -0.45 -16.37
C SER A 60 -2.03 -0.44 -15.05
N LEU A 61 -2.97 0.49 -14.87
CA LEU A 61 -3.90 0.49 -13.75
C LEU A 61 -4.74 -0.78 -13.75
N VAL A 62 -5.18 -1.21 -12.58
CA VAL A 62 -6.14 -2.31 -12.47
C VAL A 62 -7.47 -1.89 -13.09
N ALA A 63 -7.92 -2.62 -14.09
CA ALA A 63 -9.26 -2.49 -14.66
C ALA A 63 -10.24 -3.40 -13.91
N ILE A 64 -11.31 -2.81 -13.38
CA ILE A 64 -12.36 -3.57 -12.67
C ILE A 64 -13.45 -3.96 -13.66
N LYS A 65 -13.26 -5.10 -14.33
CA LYS A 65 -14.21 -5.62 -15.30
C LYS A 65 -14.42 -7.12 -15.06
N TYR A 66 -15.68 -7.54 -14.94
CA TYR A 66 -16.03 -8.96 -14.79
C TYR A 66 -16.22 -9.60 -16.16
N TYR A 67 -15.50 -10.67 -16.41
CA TYR A 67 -15.51 -11.39 -17.69
C TYR A 67 -16.27 -12.74 -17.61
N GLY A 68 -17.21 -12.87 -16.70
CA GLY A 68 -17.90 -14.13 -16.45
C GLY A 68 -17.03 -15.16 -15.71
N ASP A 69 -17.28 -16.45 -15.93
CA ASP A 69 -16.49 -17.53 -15.30
C ASP A 69 -15.13 -17.77 -15.96
N SER A 70 -14.82 -17.03 -17.03
CA SER A 70 -13.51 -17.07 -17.66
C SER A 70 -12.48 -16.37 -16.78
N THR A 71 -11.39 -17.05 -16.44
CA THR A 71 -10.23 -16.46 -15.77
C THR A 71 -9.39 -15.60 -16.72
N ALA A 72 -9.59 -15.75 -18.02
CA ALA A 72 -8.91 -14.94 -19.03
C ALA A 72 -9.43 -13.50 -18.98
N GLY A 73 -8.51 -12.55 -18.76
CA GLY A 73 -8.80 -11.12 -18.71
C GLY A 73 -9.30 -10.58 -17.36
N GLN A 74 -9.57 -11.44 -16.36
CA GLN A 74 -9.96 -10.96 -15.02
C GLN A 74 -8.78 -10.42 -14.21
N GLY A 75 -7.55 -10.66 -14.66
CA GLY A 75 -6.36 -10.35 -13.88
C GLY A 75 -6.35 -11.08 -12.53
N ASN A 76 -5.69 -10.48 -11.55
CA ASN A 76 -5.64 -11.00 -10.18
C ASN A 76 -6.73 -10.37 -9.30
N LEU A 77 -7.99 -10.34 -9.78
CA LEU A 77 -9.13 -9.78 -9.04
C LEU A 77 -9.90 -10.87 -8.29
N SER A 78 -10.38 -10.54 -7.09
CA SER A 78 -11.24 -11.45 -6.30
C SER A 78 -12.70 -11.06 -6.46
N TRP A 79 -13.51 -11.99 -6.95
CA TRP A 79 -14.93 -11.80 -7.19
C TRP A 79 -15.80 -12.71 -6.31
N SER A 80 -16.99 -12.26 -5.98
CA SER A 80 -18.00 -13.05 -5.26
C SER A 80 -19.41 -12.62 -5.68
N ALA A 81 -20.25 -13.58 -6.02
CA ALA A 81 -21.67 -13.32 -6.20
C ALA A 81 -22.36 -13.07 -4.84
N ASP A 82 -23.35 -12.19 -4.84
CA ASP A 82 -24.32 -12.12 -3.73
C ASP A 82 -25.41 -13.18 -3.86
N SER A 83 -26.39 -13.19 -2.97
CA SER A 83 -27.54 -14.13 -2.98
C SER A 83 -28.42 -14.03 -4.23
N THR A 84 -28.29 -12.96 -5.01
CA THR A 84 -29.04 -12.76 -6.27
C THR A 84 -28.22 -13.08 -7.52
N GLY A 85 -26.95 -13.51 -7.34
CA GLY A 85 -26.02 -13.78 -8.42
C GLY A 85 -25.28 -12.53 -8.94
N LYS A 86 -25.47 -11.35 -8.34
CA LYS A 86 -24.78 -10.13 -8.75
C LYS A 86 -23.36 -10.11 -8.22
N MET A 87 -22.41 -9.86 -9.11
CA MET A 87 -20.98 -9.91 -8.79
C MET A 87 -20.51 -8.67 -8.01
N ARG A 88 -19.67 -8.94 -7.00
CA ARG A 88 -19.00 -7.94 -6.17
C ARG A 88 -17.50 -8.19 -6.23
N ILE A 89 -16.71 -7.12 -6.17
CA ILE A 89 -15.25 -7.17 -6.10
C ILE A 89 -14.78 -7.00 -4.66
N LEU A 90 -13.68 -7.66 -4.32
CA LEU A 90 -13.00 -7.50 -3.04
C LEU A 90 -12.04 -6.32 -3.10
N VAL A 91 -12.27 -5.35 -2.24
CA VAL A 91 -11.40 -4.19 -2.05
C VAL A 91 -10.91 -4.12 -0.62
N ILE A 92 -9.87 -3.31 -0.40
CA ILE A 92 -9.24 -3.13 0.90
C ILE A 92 -9.02 -1.64 1.18
N SER A 93 -9.30 -1.24 2.41
CA SER A 93 -9.00 0.09 2.94
C SER A 93 -8.08 -0.02 4.14
N TRP A 94 -7.14 0.91 4.28
CA TRP A 94 -6.27 1.02 5.45
C TRP A 94 -6.73 2.14 6.35
N MET A 95 -7.04 1.85 7.61
CA MET A 95 -7.70 2.81 8.49
C MET A 95 -7.26 2.73 9.94
N LYS A 96 -7.61 3.76 10.72
CA LYS A 96 -7.37 3.80 12.17
C LYS A 96 -8.22 2.78 12.89
N LYS A 97 -7.73 2.28 14.04
CA LYS A 97 -8.49 1.42 14.94
C LYS A 97 -9.86 2.02 15.29
N SER A 98 -9.91 3.31 15.61
CA SER A 98 -11.17 3.99 15.94
C SER A 98 -12.20 4.00 14.82
N SER A 99 -11.76 3.86 13.55
CA SER A 99 -12.66 3.81 12.40
C SER A 99 -13.24 2.42 12.18
N THR A 100 -12.59 1.34 12.63
CA THR A 100 -13.05 -0.03 12.41
C THR A 100 -14.38 -0.35 13.08
N GLN A 101 -14.76 0.38 14.11
CA GLN A 101 -16.07 0.23 14.77
C GLN A 101 -17.26 0.44 13.83
N TYR A 102 -17.07 1.19 12.74
CA TYR A 102 -18.09 1.44 11.72
C TYR A 102 -18.11 0.36 10.61
N TRP A 103 -17.22 -0.63 10.71
CA TRP A 103 -17.03 -1.68 9.70
C TRP A 103 -17.15 -3.07 10.34
N PRO A 104 -18.32 -3.46 10.89
CA PRO A 104 -18.43 -4.72 11.62
C PRO A 104 -18.22 -5.93 10.71
N ALA A 105 -17.27 -6.80 11.07
CA ALA A 105 -16.90 -7.99 10.30
C ALA A 105 -18.12 -8.90 10.08
N GLY A 106 -18.25 -9.45 8.88
CA GLY A 106 -19.35 -10.32 8.46
C GLY A 106 -20.69 -9.61 8.23
N LYS A 107 -20.76 -8.28 8.39
CA LYS A 107 -22.02 -7.53 8.23
C LYS A 107 -22.09 -6.86 6.85
N THR A 108 -23.34 -6.74 6.38
CA THR A 108 -23.71 -5.98 5.18
C THR A 108 -24.43 -4.71 5.62
N PHE A 109 -24.00 -3.57 5.12
CA PHE A 109 -24.59 -2.26 5.44
C PHE A 109 -24.34 -1.25 4.32
N LYS A 110 -25.01 -0.10 4.37
CA LYS A 110 -24.75 1.02 3.47
C LYS A 110 -23.67 1.93 4.06
N THR A 111 -22.69 2.34 3.24
CA THR A 111 -21.72 3.37 3.61
C THR A 111 -22.39 4.71 3.92
N ASN A 112 -21.65 5.61 4.53
CA ASN A 112 -22.16 6.94 4.87
C ASN A 112 -22.67 7.68 3.62
N ASN A 113 -23.70 8.51 3.78
CA ASN A 113 -24.25 9.34 2.70
C ASN A 113 -23.50 10.68 2.54
N ASN A 114 -22.59 11.03 3.43
CA ASN A 114 -21.76 12.23 3.34
C ASN A 114 -20.45 11.92 2.61
N GLN A 115 -20.16 12.71 1.58
CA GLN A 115 -18.95 12.58 0.76
C GLN A 115 -17.65 12.70 1.55
N ALA A 116 -17.64 13.43 2.67
CA ALA A 116 -16.46 13.55 3.54
C ALA A 116 -16.02 12.20 4.16
N TYR A 117 -16.90 11.20 4.18
CA TYR A 117 -16.63 9.85 4.73
C TYR A 117 -16.58 8.77 3.65
N MET A 118 -16.40 9.15 2.39
CA MET A 118 -16.16 8.17 1.33
C MET A 118 -14.87 7.39 1.60
N SER A 119 -14.91 6.08 1.37
CA SER A 119 -13.76 5.20 1.60
C SER A 119 -12.89 5.11 0.35
N TRP A 120 -11.62 5.44 0.51
CA TRP A 120 -10.60 5.24 -0.49
C TRP A 120 -10.05 3.82 -0.36
N VAL A 121 -9.93 3.11 -1.48
CA VAL A 121 -9.62 1.69 -1.52
C VAL A 121 -8.68 1.36 -2.67
N THR A 122 -7.98 0.25 -2.52
CA THR A 122 -7.37 -0.48 -3.65
C THR A 122 -7.98 -1.88 -3.74
N THR A 123 -7.63 -2.65 -4.76
CA THR A 123 -8.06 -4.05 -4.81
C THR A 123 -7.30 -4.88 -3.77
N ALA A 124 -7.98 -5.79 -3.09
CA ALA A 124 -7.32 -6.61 -2.05
C ALA A 124 -6.14 -7.43 -2.61
N PRO A 125 -6.22 -8.02 -3.82
CA PRO A 125 -5.08 -8.72 -4.42
C PRO A 125 -3.85 -7.85 -4.66
N GLU A 126 -3.98 -6.58 -5.06
CA GLU A 126 -2.82 -5.69 -5.21
C GLU A 126 -2.03 -5.54 -3.90
N MET A 127 -2.74 -5.30 -2.79
CA MET A 127 -2.12 -5.21 -1.47
C MET A 127 -1.50 -6.55 -1.05
N THR A 128 -2.22 -7.64 -1.23
CA THR A 128 -1.73 -8.98 -0.87
C THR A 128 -0.47 -9.35 -1.65
N ASP A 129 -0.43 -9.09 -2.95
CA ASP A 129 0.72 -9.38 -3.80
C ASP A 129 1.93 -8.49 -3.44
N PHE A 130 1.69 -7.23 -3.11
CA PHE A 130 2.73 -6.35 -2.60
C PHE A 130 3.34 -6.89 -1.30
N LEU A 131 2.51 -7.29 -0.35
CA LEU A 131 2.96 -7.83 0.93
C LEU A 131 3.73 -9.15 0.77
N LYS A 132 3.32 -10.01 -0.17
CA LYS A 132 4.04 -11.25 -0.49
C LYS A 132 5.42 -11.02 -1.12
N LYS A 133 5.54 -9.99 -1.94
CA LYS A 133 6.80 -9.65 -2.62
C LYS A 133 7.81 -8.94 -1.73
N ASN A 134 7.37 -8.39 -0.60
CA ASN A 134 8.21 -7.63 0.31
C ASN A 134 8.34 -8.36 1.65
N GLN A 135 9.57 -8.43 2.15
CA GLN A 135 9.85 -8.99 3.47
C GLN A 135 10.00 -7.87 4.49
N PHE A 136 9.26 -7.96 5.58
CA PHE A 136 9.30 -6.98 6.67
C PHE A 136 9.78 -7.66 7.95
N GLN A 137 10.82 -7.09 8.57
CA GLN A 137 11.42 -7.64 9.79
C GLN A 137 10.58 -7.31 11.05
N ASN A 138 9.81 -6.22 11.01
CA ASN A 138 9.03 -5.74 12.15
C ASN A 138 7.84 -4.89 11.71
N GLN A 139 6.92 -4.65 12.66
CA GLN A 139 5.74 -3.83 12.43
C GLN A 139 6.03 -2.38 12.00
N PRO A 140 7.02 -1.65 12.59
CA PRO A 140 7.34 -0.30 12.14
C PRO A 140 7.78 -0.22 10.68
N SER A 141 8.59 -1.15 10.19
CA SER A 141 9.03 -1.17 8.79
C SER A 141 7.87 -1.46 7.82
N LEU A 142 6.98 -2.39 8.18
CA LEU A 142 5.75 -2.66 7.44
C LEU A 142 4.85 -1.42 7.41
N HIS A 143 4.60 -0.82 8.57
CA HIS A 143 3.72 0.34 8.70
C HIS A 143 4.21 1.51 7.84
N LEU A 144 5.51 1.84 7.93
CA LEU A 144 6.10 2.91 7.12
C LEU A 144 5.94 2.63 5.62
N ARG A 145 6.24 1.39 5.18
CA ARG A 145 6.17 1.04 3.76
C ARG A 145 4.73 1.04 3.22
N VAL A 146 3.76 0.61 4.03
CA VAL A 146 2.34 0.71 3.69
C VAL A 146 1.91 2.18 3.60
N ALA A 147 2.32 3.02 4.55
CA ALA A 147 2.06 4.45 4.48
C ALA A 147 2.65 5.07 3.20
N GLN A 148 3.87 4.71 2.83
CA GLN A 148 4.54 5.20 1.63
C GLN A 148 3.78 4.86 0.36
N ILE A 149 3.46 3.58 0.15
CA ILE A 149 2.83 3.14 -1.10
C ILE A 149 1.37 3.61 -1.23
N LEU A 150 0.69 3.87 -0.11
CA LEU A 150 -0.67 4.41 -0.10
C LEU A 150 -0.72 5.95 -0.09
N GLY A 151 0.42 6.64 -0.19
CA GLY A 151 0.46 8.10 -0.14
C GLY A 151 0.02 8.68 1.22
N MET A 152 0.16 7.91 2.31
CA MET A 152 -0.22 8.35 3.66
C MET A 152 0.96 9.00 4.38
N PRO A 153 0.73 9.93 5.33
CA PRO A 153 1.82 10.56 6.06
C PRO A 153 2.61 9.56 6.92
N PRO A 154 3.91 9.82 7.17
CA PRO A 154 4.78 8.89 7.91
C PRO A 154 4.37 8.66 9.37
N ASP A 155 3.61 9.58 9.96
CA ASP A 155 3.05 9.49 11.31
C ASP A 155 1.55 9.10 11.29
N SER A 156 1.10 8.45 10.21
CA SER A 156 -0.25 7.92 10.10
C SER A 156 -0.59 7.03 11.29
N GLN A 157 -1.81 7.18 11.80
CA GLN A 157 -2.36 6.32 12.87
C GLN A 157 -3.15 5.14 12.31
N ASN A 158 -3.12 4.93 11.00
CA ASN A 158 -3.75 3.78 10.38
C ASN A 158 -2.89 2.54 10.65
N ASP A 159 -3.53 1.45 11.05
CA ASP A 159 -2.86 0.17 11.30
C ASP A 159 -3.80 -1.03 11.12
N TYR A 160 -4.97 -0.79 10.56
CA TYR A 160 -5.96 -1.84 10.33
C TYR A 160 -6.33 -1.91 8.86
N PHE A 161 -6.33 -3.10 8.32
CA PHE A 161 -6.92 -3.41 7.03
C PHE A 161 -8.36 -3.88 7.21
N VAL A 162 -9.24 -3.32 6.38
CA VAL A 162 -10.64 -3.74 6.25
C VAL A 162 -10.86 -4.20 4.82
N GLU A 163 -11.06 -5.50 4.64
CA GLU A 163 -11.48 -6.09 3.37
C GLU A 163 -13.00 -6.14 3.30
N PHE A 164 -13.56 -5.71 2.20
CA PHE A 164 -15.00 -5.80 1.99
C PHE A 164 -15.38 -5.95 0.52
N TRP A 165 -16.51 -6.57 0.30
CA TRP A 165 -17.14 -6.74 -1.00
C TRP A 165 -17.97 -5.51 -1.35
N VAL A 166 -17.82 -5.02 -2.57
CA VAL A 166 -18.56 -3.89 -3.11
C VAL A 166 -18.95 -4.15 -4.57
N TYR A 167 -20.07 -3.61 -5.03
CA TYR A 167 -20.42 -3.69 -6.45
C TYR A 167 -19.56 -2.72 -7.27
N PRO A 168 -19.04 -3.14 -8.44
CA PRO A 168 -18.25 -2.25 -9.30
C PRO A 168 -18.94 -0.92 -9.62
N GLY A 169 -20.24 -0.92 -9.85
CA GLY A 169 -21.01 0.30 -10.11
C GLY A 169 -21.07 1.30 -8.94
N ASN A 170 -20.56 0.92 -7.77
CA ASN A 170 -20.40 1.79 -6.60
C ASN A 170 -18.97 2.29 -6.42
N LEU A 171 -18.07 2.00 -7.37
CA LEU A 171 -16.69 2.46 -7.38
C LEU A 171 -16.48 3.47 -8.52
N PHE A 172 -15.56 4.37 -8.31
CA PHE A 172 -15.05 5.24 -9.36
C PHE A 172 -13.55 5.54 -9.11
N ARG A 173 -12.79 5.87 -10.17
CA ARG A 173 -11.42 6.37 -10.01
C ARG A 173 -11.44 7.80 -9.46
N PRO A 174 -10.59 8.14 -8.49
CA PRO A 174 -10.40 9.50 -8.04
C PRO A 174 -9.52 10.29 -9.04
N ALA A 175 -10.01 10.42 -10.26
CA ALA A 175 -9.38 11.11 -11.37
C ALA A 175 -10.43 11.95 -12.11
N PRO A 176 -10.05 12.86 -13.04
CA PRO A 176 -11.03 13.52 -13.92
C PRO A 176 -11.88 12.51 -14.68
N ASP A 177 -11.28 11.43 -15.19
CA ASP A 177 -11.97 10.27 -15.71
C ASP A 177 -12.30 9.27 -14.57
N PRO A 178 -13.59 9.13 -14.19
CA PRO A 178 -14.01 8.22 -13.13
C PRO A 178 -14.11 6.76 -13.56
N GLU A 179 -13.87 6.45 -14.83
CA GLU A 179 -14.01 5.12 -15.41
C GLU A 179 -13.07 4.12 -14.71
N ILE A 180 -13.52 2.87 -14.52
CA ILE A 180 -12.80 1.84 -13.75
C ILE A 180 -12.49 0.58 -14.55
N THR A 181 -12.98 0.47 -15.80
CA THR A 181 -12.92 -0.78 -16.58
C THR A 181 -11.79 -0.82 -17.61
N ASP A 182 -10.98 0.23 -17.66
CA ASP A 182 -9.77 0.33 -18.44
C ASP A 182 -8.49 0.40 -17.56
N HIS A 183 -7.33 0.62 -18.18
CA HIS A 183 -6.02 0.56 -17.54
C HIS A 183 -5.36 1.93 -17.38
N GLU A 184 -6.07 3.02 -17.58
CA GLU A 184 -5.54 4.38 -17.45
C GLU A 184 -6.56 5.35 -16.84
N ALA A 185 -6.11 6.54 -16.50
CA ALA A 185 -6.96 7.67 -16.14
C ALA A 185 -6.47 8.91 -16.85
N ASP A 186 -7.40 9.71 -17.38
CA ASP A 186 -7.08 10.91 -18.14
C ASP A 186 -6.93 12.14 -17.22
N LEU A 187 -6.22 13.15 -17.73
CA LEU A 187 -6.06 14.46 -17.09
C LEU A 187 -7.31 15.34 -17.21
N PHE A 188 -8.22 15.02 -18.11
CA PHE A 188 -9.39 15.81 -18.44
C PHE A 188 -10.67 15.05 -18.19
N PHE A 189 -11.73 15.77 -17.84
CA PHE A 189 -13.04 15.18 -17.71
C PHE A 189 -13.56 14.73 -19.07
N PRO A 190 -13.87 13.45 -19.26
CA PRO A 190 -14.58 13.01 -20.46
C PRO A 190 -16.00 13.58 -20.49
N SER A 191 -16.63 13.56 -21.64
CA SER A 191 -18.02 14.01 -21.80
C SER A 191 -19.00 13.18 -20.95
N SER A 192 -18.67 11.94 -20.65
CA SER A 192 -19.43 11.01 -19.78
C SER A 192 -19.34 11.37 -18.29
N ALA A 193 -18.33 12.15 -17.84
CA ALA A 193 -18.18 12.51 -16.44
C ALA A 193 -19.38 13.34 -15.93
N THR A 194 -20.05 12.82 -14.91
CA THR A 194 -21.24 13.42 -14.34
C THR A 194 -20.93 14.74 -13.61
N ARG A 195 -21.94 15.63 -13.50
CA ARG A 195 -21.82 16.86 -12.71
C ARG A 195 -21.48 16.56 -11.25
N LYS A 196 -22.05 15.49 -10.67
CA LYS A 196 -21.76 15.03 -9.30
C LYS A 196 -20.27 14.75 -9.15
N HIS A 197 -19.68 13.96 -10.05
CA HIS A 197 -18.27 13.61 -10.03
C HIS A 197 -17.36 14.85 -10.17
N LYS A 198 -17.65 15.71 -11.15
CA LYS A 198 -16.90 16.95 -11.36
C LYS A 198 -16.90 17.84 -10.12
N SER A 199 -18.04 17.99 -9.47
CA SER A 199 -18.18 18.80 -8.25
C SER A 199 -17.37 18.18 -7.09
N TRP A 200 -17.47 16.87 -6.89
CA TRP A 200 -16.69 16.14 -5.86
C TRP A 200 -15.20 16.32 -6.10
N PHE A 201 -14.71 16.04 -7.31
CA PHE A 201 -13.31 16.13 -7.69
C PHE A 201 -12.73 17.54 -7.42
N LEU A 202 -13.43 18.58 -7.87
CA LEU A 202 -12.98 19.97 -7.68
C LEU A 202 -12.99 20.38 -6.20
N ASN A 203 -13.90 19.81 -5.39
CA ASN A 203 -13.94 20.05 -3.96
C ASN A 203 -12.76 19.36 -3.24
N GLU A 204 -12.44 18.12 -3.61
CA GLU A 204 -11.28 17.41 -3.07
C GLU A 204 -9.97 18.14 -3.39
N MET A 205 -9.81 18.66 -4.62
CA MET A 205 -8.63 19.41 -5.01
C MET A 205 -8.32 20.62 -4.12
N LYS A 206 -9.34 21.29 -3.59
CA LYS A 206 -9.14 22.51 -2.76
C LYS A 206 -8.37 22.23 -1.48
N ASN A 207 -8.48 21.01 -0.93
CA ASN A 207 -8.00 20.69 0.41
C ASN A 207 -6.77 19.76 0.41
N LYS A 208 -6.48 19.06 -0.69
CA LYS A 208 -5.46 17.99 -0.70
C LYS A 208 -4.01 18.48 -0.79
N TYR A 209 -3.77 19.70 -1.25
CA TYR A 209 -2.41 20.17 -1.51
C TYR A 209 -1.94 21.31 -0.61
N ASP A 210 -2.71 21.66 0.41
CA ASP A 210 -2.30 22.64 1.40
C ASP A 210 -1.41 22.00 2.48
N THR A 211 -0.10 22.07 2.30
CA THR A 211 0.89 21.49 3.20
C THR A 211 0.97 22.13 4.58
N SER A 212 0.19 23.19 4.84
CA SER A 212 0.03 23.79 6.18
C SER A 212 -0.99 23.02 7.02
N THR A 213 -1.80 22.17 6.42
CA THR A 213 -2.85 21.37 7.08
C THR A 213 -2.47 19.89 7.20
N THR A 214 -3.12 19.20 8.12
CA THR A 214 -3.00 17.73 8.27
C THR A 214 -3.81 16.95 7.24
N SER A 215 -4.60 17.63 6.42
CA SER A 215 -5.43 17.04 5.34
C SER A 215 -4.73 17.00 3.98
N ALA A 216 -3.49 17.49 3.90
CA ALA A 216 -2.71 17.42 2.68
C ALA A 216 -2.29 15.98 2.36
N PHE A 217 -2.50 15.57 1.11
CA PHE A 217 -2.12 14.24 0.59
C PHE A 217 -1.51 14.37 -0.80
N PRO A 218 -0.54 13.53 -1.17
CA PRO A 218 0.03 13.48 -2.50
C PRO A 218 -0.92 12.76 -3.48
N TRP A 219 -2.09 13.34 -3.70
CA TRP A 219 -3.09 12.77 -4.59
C TRP A 219 -2.72 13.00 -6.04
N THR A 220 -2.44 11.94 -6.78
CA THR A 220 -1.98 12.02 -8.17
C THR A 220 -3.07 12.51 -9.13
N ARG A 221 -4.34 12.25 -8.84
CA ARG A 221 -5.48 12.46 -9.75
C ARG A 221 -5.39 11.65 -11.04
N LEU A 222 -4.54 10.63 -11.06
CA LEU A 222 -4.26 9.75 -12.20
C LEU A 222 -4.65 8.30 -11.92
N GLY A 223 -5.52 8.06 -10.91
CA GLY A 223 -6.07 6.75 -10.59
C GLY A 223 -5.11 5.80 -9.88
N TYR A 224 -3.99 6.31 -9.37
CA TYR A 224 -3.05 5.56 -8.52
C TYR A 224 -2.62 6.37 -7.31
N THR A 225 -2.22 5.68 -6.23
CA THR A 225 -1.64 6.29 -5.03
C THR A 225 -0.21 6.74 -5.30
N TYR A 226 0.23 7.81 -4.66
CA TYR A 226 1.60 8.31 -4.79
C TYR A 226 2.53 7.56 -3.83
N ASP A 227 3.43 6.74 -4.36
CA ASP A 227 4.46 6.04 -3.58
C ASP A 227 5.64 6.99 -3.27
N TRP A 228 5.55 7.75 -2.18
CA TRP A 228 6.61 8.67 -1.77
C TRP A 228 7.87 7.97 -1.20
N GLY A 229 7.80 6.66 -0.99
CA GLY A 229 8.97 5.84 -0.67
C GLY A 229 9.82 5.48 -1.90
N ASN A 230 9.30 5.73 -3.11
CA ASN A 230 10.00 5.50 -4.37
C ASN A 230 9.89 6.73 -5.28
N PRO A 231 10.59 7.84 -4.98
CA PRO A 231 10.43 9.10 -5.70
C PRO A 231 10.88 9.06 -7.17
N ILE A 232 11.61 8.02 -7.59
CA ILE A 232 12.02 7.84 -9.01
C ILE A 232 10.86 7.27 -9.83
N HIS A 233 10.05 6.38 -9.22
CA HIS A 233 8.86 5.78 -9.82
C HIS A 233 7.72 5.82 -8.80
N PRO A 234 7.07 6.99 -8.62
CA PRO A 234 6.12 7.21 -7.53
C PRO A 234 4.73 6.58 -7.77
N ILE A 235 4.65 5.56 -8.63
CA ILE A 235 3.41 4.86 -8.94
C ILE A 235 3.15 3.80 -7.87
N GLY A 236 2.11 4.02 -7.09
CA GLY A 236 1.63 3.09 -6.08
C GLY A 236 0.55 2.15 -6.62
N PHE A 237 -0.48 1.90 -5.83
CA PHE A 237 -1.60 1.04 -6.21
C PHE A 237 -2.66 1.77 -7.02
N SER A 238 -3.40 1.01 -7.82
CA SER A 238 -4.63 1.50 -8.42
C SER A 238 -5.61 1.93 -7.34
N GLU A 239 -6.11 3.14 -7.45
CA GLU A 239 -6.91 3.77 -6.42
C GLU A 239 -8.35 3.95 -6.86
N PHE A 240 -9.27 3.65 -5.95
CA PHE A 240 -10.71 3.79 -6.18
C PHE A 240 -11.37 4.43 -4.97
N VAL A 241 -12.54 4.99 -5.19
CA VAL A 241 -13.39 5.54 -4.12
C VAL A 241 -14.74 4.85 -4.16
N VAL A 242 -15.20 4.44 -2.98
CA VAL A 242 -16.55 3.89 -2.78
C VAL A 242 -17.54 5.05 -2.68
N ASP A 243 -18.52 5.12 -3.57
CA ASP A 243 -19.52 6.19 -3.55
C ASP A 243 -20.37 6.13 -2.26
N THR A 244 -21.00 7.24 -1.95
CA THR A 244 -21.91 7.37 -0.79
C THR A 244 -23.07 6.38 -0.86
N SER A 245 -23.55 5.95 0.31
CA SER A 245 -24.69 5.04 0.44
C SER A 245 -24.55 3.71 -0.30
N SER A 246 -23.31 3.28 -0.58
CA SER A 246 -23.00 2.04 -1.25
C SER A 246 -23.19 0.84 -0.34
N LEU A 247 -23.84 -0.21 -0.83
CA LEU A 247 -23.97 -1.47 -0.10
C LEU A 247 -22.63 -2.20 -0.12
N VAL A 248 -22.11 -2.51 1.07
CA VAL A 248 -20.85 -3.24 1.27
C VAL A 248 -21.04 -4.41 2.23
N THR A 249 -20.23 -5.46 2.08
CA THR A 249 -20.20 -6.59 3.02
C THR A 249 -18.77 -6.77 3.52
N VAL A 250 -18.53 -6.53 4.80
CA VAL A 250 -17.19 -6.65 5.40
C VAL A 250 -16.80 -8.12 5.49
N LYS A 251 -15.68 -8.46 4.86
CA LYS A 251 -15.12 -9.81 4.88
C LYS A 251 -14.23 -10.03 6.10
N ARG A 252 -13.30 -9.11 6.33
CA ARG A 252 -12.29 -9.24 7.38
C ARG A 252 -11.80 -7.87 7.88
N ILE A 253 -11.44 -7.83 9.17
CA ILE A 253 -10.71 -6.73 9.79
C ILE A 253 -9.56 -7.34 10.56
N CYS A 254 -8.35 -6.84 10.38
CA CYS A 254 -7.19 -7.25 11.16
C CYS A 254 -6.13 -6.13 11.17
N THR A 255 -5.15 -6.22 12.05
CA THR A 255 -4.01 -5.32 12.03
C THR A 255 -3.18 -5.51 10.75
N SER A 256 -2.39 -4.51 10.38
CA SER A 256 -1.48 -4.61 9.22
C SER A 256 -0.52 -5.77 9.35
N TRP A 257 -0.04 -6.04 10.57
CA TRP A 257 0.88 -7.14 10.83
C TRP A 257 0.21 -8.52 10.69
N GLU A 258 -0.99 -8.70 11.24
CA GLU A 258 -1.77 -9.92 11.06
C GLU A 258 -2.10 -10.16 9.58
N TYR A 259 -2.42 -9.10 8.84
CA TYR A 259 -2.66 -9.21 7.40
C TYR A 259 -1.41 -9.69 6.66
N TYR A 260 -0.24 -9.11 6.97
CA TYR A 260 1.04 -9.50 6.41
C TYR A 260 1.35 -10.97 6.66
N LEU A 261 1.26 -11.43 7.90
CA LEU A 261 1.52 -12.83 8.27
C LEU A 261 0.57 -13.80 7.56
N THR A 262 -0.72 -13.45 7.43
CA THR A 262 -1.71 -14.30 6.77
C THR A 262 -1.68 -14.24 5.24
N SER A 263 -0.92 -13.31 4.66
CA SER A 263 -0.71 -13.20 3.22
C SER A 263 0.29 -14.22 2.64
N GLY A 264 0.79 -15.16 3.45
CA GLY A 264 1.73 -16.21 3.04
C GLY A 264 3.18 -15.93 3.42
N ASN A 265 3.41 -14.95 4.31
CA ASN A 265 4.70 -14.67 4.90
C ASN A 265 4.73 -15.28 6.30
N SER A 266 5.48 -16.37 6.50
CA SER A 266 5.83 -16.85 7.84
C SER A 266 6.98 -15.99 8.39
N LEU A 267 6.99 -15.78 9.70
CA LEU A 267 8.17 -15.25 10.36
C LEU A 267 9.33 -16.21 10.06
N ILE A 268 10.42 -15.68 9.54
CA ILE A 268 11.69 -16.43 9.51
C ILE A 268 12.15 -16.46 10.97
N GLU A 269 12.04 -17.67 11.58
CA GLU A 269 12.58 -17.92 12.92
C GLU A 269 14.11 -17.83 12.95
#